data_06775b808e2eca4b80489b19485403bd
#
_entry.id   06775b808e2eca4b80489b19485403bd
#
_cell.length_a   1.000
_cell.length_b   1.000
_cell.length_c   1.000
_cell.angle_alpha   90.00
_cell.angle_beta   90.00
_cell.angle_gamma   90.00
#
_symmetry.space_group_name_H-M   'P 1'
#
loop_
_entity.id
_entity.type
_entity.pdbx_description
1 polymer ?
#
loop_
_entity_poly.entity_id
_entity_poly.type
_entity_poly.pdbx_seq_one_letter_code
_entity_poly.pdbx_strand_id
1 'polypeptide(L)'
;LVIVVDEENLGFSGLTATARTEDGREYPVVAVSKRWPGDRQRFTLAHELGHLLLEGRLADGINEEKACDRFAGAFLAPRVAVTQLFGQQRHALEWQELYVLKHEFGLSMAGWLQRAKQCDVITDAAHLIMVKRFSAKGWRKAEPSDPLPQEHPRLFDQLVYRALAEQYISEGKAAELLGIPMMRFHKERQLESSDAQASSPVA
;
A
#
# COMPACT_ATOMS: atom_id res chain seq x y z
N LEU A 1 5.73 10.64 -6.91
CA LEU A 1 4.75 9.95 -7.76
C LEU A 1 4.64 8.50 -7.33
N VAL A 2 3.42 7.94 -7.28
CA VAL A 2 3.19 6.52 -7.02
C VAL A 2 2.69 5.87 -8.30
N ILE A 3 3.25 4.71 -8.64
CA ILE A 3 2.83 3.88 -9.76
C ILE A 3 2.60 2.44 -9.29
N VAL A 4 1.60 1.78 -9.87
CA VAL A 4 1.34 0.35 -9.66
C VAL A 4 1.86 -0.40 -10.87
N VAL A 5 2.70 -1.40 -10.65
CA VAL A 5 3.30 -2.21 -11.71
C VAL A 5 2.80 -3.65 -11.65
N ASP A 6 2.54 -4.22 -12.82
CA ASP A 6 2.19 -5.61 -13.00
C ASP A 6 3.47 -6.38 -13.32
N GLU A 7 4.18 -6.79 -12.26
CA GLU A 7 5.48 -7.43 -12.33
C GLU A 7 5.34 -8.93 -12.04
N GLU A 8 5.91 -9.77 -12.89
CA GLU A 8 5.85 -11.24 -12.76
C GLU A 8 6.78 -11.78 -11.66
N ASN A 9 7.76 -10.99 -11.23
CA ASN A 9 8.68 -11.41 -10.17
C ASN A 9 7.96 -11.54 -8.83
N LEU A 10 7.86 -12.77 -8.33
CA LEU A 10 7.19 -13.13 -7.08
C LEU A 10 7.79 -12.46 -5.83
N GLY A 11 9.04 -12.02 -5.90
CA GLY A 11 9.74 -11.36 -4.80
C GLY A 11 9.53 -9.84 -4.75
N PHE A 12 9.04 -9.23 -5.85
CA PHE A 12 8.86 -7.78 -5.91
C PHE A 12 7.66 -7.32 -5.07
N SER A 13 7.89 -6.39 -4.17
CA SER A 13 6.84 -5.73 -3.38
C SER A 13 6.73 -4.27 -3.72
N GLY A 14 7.83 -3.55 -3.76
CA GLY A 14 7.95 -2.15 -4.12
C GLY A 14 9.39 -1.73 -4.28
N LEU A 15 9.60 -0.54 -4.76
CA LEU A 15 10.89 0.13 -4.82
C LEU A 15 10.69 1.65 -4.84
N THR A 16 11.70 2.35 -4.35
CA THR A 16 11.85 3.80 -4.50
C THR A 16 12.90 4.10 -5.57
N ALA A 17 12.60 5.06 -6.43
CA ALA A 17 13.50 5.55 -7.46
C ALA A 17 13.38 7.07 -7.62
N THR A 18 14.37 7.69 -8.26
CA THR A 18 14.34 9.10 -8.64
C THR A 18 14.24 9.22 -10.15
N ALA A 19 13.15 9.80 -10.63
CA ALA A 19 13.03 10.20 -12.03
C ALA A 19 13.66 11.57 -12.23
N ARG A 20 14.52 11.69 -13.25
CA ARG A 20 15.16 12.96 -13.62
C ARG A 20 14.60 13.43 -14.95
N THR A 21 14.16 14.68 -15.01
CA THR A 21 13.71 15.34 -16.23
C THR A 21 14.89 15.90 -17.03
N GLU A 22 14.67 16.24 -18.30
CA GLU A 22 15.69 16.82 -19.19
C GLU A 22 16.24 18.15 -18.65
N ASP A 23 15.44 18.93 -17.94
CA ASP A 23 15.85 20.18 -17.28
C ASP A 23 16.57 19.94 -15.92
N GLY A 24 16.86 18.68 -15.59
CA GLY A 24 17.63 18.30 -14.40
C GLY A 24 16.85 18.24 -13.10
N ARG A 25 15.54 18.44 -13.11
CA ARG A 25 14.70 18.28 -11.90
C ARG A 25 14.55 16.81 -11.54
N GLU A 26 14.56 16.56 -10.25
CA GLU A 26 14.41 15.22 -9.68
C GLU A 26 13.06 15.07 -8.99
N TYR A 27 12.40 13.95 -9.24
CA TYR A 27 11.11 13.62 -8.67
C TYR A 27 11.17 12.22 -8.06
N PRO A 28 10.85 12.06 -6.76
CA PRO A 28 10.76 10.73 -6.16
C PRO A 28 9.57 9.96 -6.75
N VAL A 29 9.83 8.71 -7.09
CA VAL A 29 8.84 7.77 -7.60
C VAL A 29 8.85 6.53 -6.72
N VAL A 30 7.70 6.09 -6.30
CA VAL A 30 7.51 4.83 -5.60
C VAL A 30 6.71 3.90 -6.51
N ALA A 31 7.26 2.74 -6.79
CA ALA A 31 6.57 1.67 -7.51
C ALA A 31 6.12 0.59 -6.53
N VAL A 32 4.89 0.10 -6.66
CA VAL A 32 4.39 -1.03 -5.88
C VAL A 32 3.79 -2.09 -6.78
N SER A 33 3.91 -3.35 -6.36
CA SER A 33 3.36 -4.46 -7.12
C SER A 33 1.84 -4.52 -7.01
N LYS A 34 1.17 -4.70 -8.15
CA LYS A 34 -0.26 -4.95 -8.27
C LYS A 34 -0.71 -6.27 -7.64
N ARG A 35 0.21 -7.21 -7.42
CA ARG A 35 -0.12 -8.58 -6.96
C ARG A 35 -0.54 -8.66 -5.50
N TRP A 36 -0.17 -7.70 -4.70
CA TRP A 36 -0.42 -7.73 -3.26
C TRP A 36 -1.76 -7.08 -2.90
N PRO A 37 -2.41 -7.58 -1.83
CA PRO A 37 -3.62 -6.95 -1.32
C PRO A 37 -3.34 -5.55 -0.77
N GLY A 38 -4.40 -4.74 -0.65
CA GLY A 38 -4.29 -3.32 -0.32
C GLY A 38 -3.57 -3.02 1.00
N ASP A 39 -3.75 -3.84 2.03
CA ASP A 39 -3.04 -3.68 3.30
C ASP A 39 -1.52 -3.82 3.14
N ARG A 40 -1.07 -4.78 2.32
CA ARG A 40 0.34 -4.96 2.02
C ARG A 40 0.85 -3.84 1.11
N GLN A 41 0.08 -3.42 0.11
CA GLN A 41 0.45 -2.29 -0.74
C GLN A 41 0.63 -1.00 0.08
N ARG A 42 -0.30 -0.70 1.00
CA ARG A 42 -0.19 0.46 1.91
C ARG A 42 1.04 0.41 2.77
N PHE A 43 1.34 -0.77 3.36
CA PHE A 43 2.54 -0.93 4.16
C PHE A 43 3.80 -0.73 3.32
N THR A 44 3.86 -1.31 2.13
CA THR A 44 4.98 -1.14 1.19
C THR A 44 5.15 0.34 0.80
N LEU A 45 4.08 1.04 0.43
CA LEU A 45 4.13 2.47 0.12
C LEU A 45 4.68 3.30 1.28
N ALA A 46 4.25 3.01 2.51
CA ALA A 46 4.75 3.71 3.69
C ALA A 46 6.21 3.34 4.00
N HIS A 47 6.64 2.10 3.73
CA HIS A 47 8.02 1.65 3.85
C HIS A 47 8.93 2.38 2.85
N GLU A 48 8.55 2.42 1.58
CA GLU A 48 9.27 3.15 0.52
C GLU A 48 9.33 4.67 0.80
N LEU A 49 8.26 5.24 1.35
CA LEU A 49 8.30 6.62 1.86
C LEU A 49 9.31 6.76 3.00
N GLY A 50 9.47 5.73 3.82
CA GLY A 50 10.48 5.67 4.86
C GLY A 50 11.90 5.82 4.29
N HIS A 51 12.25 5.11 3.22
CA HIS A 51 13.54 5.25 2.54
C HIS A 51 13.76 6.70 2.09
N LEU A 52 12.79 7.34 1.43
CA LEU A 52 12.89 8.74 0.98
C LEU A 52 13.12 9.74 2.12
N LEU A 53 12.53 9.49 3.28
CA LEU A 53 12.59 10.43 4.41
C LEU A 53 13.75 10.18 5.36
N LEU A 54 14.25 8.94 5.44
CA LEU A 54 15.28 8.52 6.39
C LEU A 54 16.68 8.44 5.75
N GLU A 55 16.78 8.48 4.43
CA GLU A 55 18.06 8.50 3.71
C GLU A 55 18.99 9.57 4.27
N GLY A 56 20.20 9.17 4.65
CA GLY A 56 21.23 10.06 5.21
C GLY A 56 20.89 10.65 6.59
N ARG A 57 19.81 10.21 7.27
CA ARG A 57 19.36 10.73 8.58
C ARG A 57 19.44 9.70 9.70
N LEU A 58 19.77 8.47 9.38
CA LEU A 58 19.92 7.41 10.37
C LEU A 58 21.30 7.50 11.03
N ALA A 59 21.35 7.28 12.34
CA ALA A 59 22.62 7.18 13.05
C ALA A 59 23.36 5.90 12.66
N ASP A 60 24.68 5.91 12.80
CA ASP A 60 25.53 4.77 12.50
C ASP A 60 25.08 3.50 13.23
N GLY A 61 25.06 2.39 12.52
CA GLY A 61 24.68 1.09 13.04
C GLY A 61 23.17 0.82 13.08
N ILE A 62 22.33 1.78 12.73
CA ILE A 62 20.88 1.55 12.57
C ILE A 62 20.63 0.79 11.26
N ASN A 63 19.93 -0.31 11.35
CA ASN A 63 19.48 -1.05 10.17
C ASN A 63 18.34 -0.28 9.49
N GLU A 64 18.57 0.18 8.28
CA GLU A 64 17.65 1.03 7.51
C GLU A 64 16.31 0.34 7.25
N GLU A 65 16.31 -0.91 6.81
CA GLU A 65 15.09 -1.68 6.56
C GLU A 65 14.17 -1.75 7.79
N LYS A 66 14.77 -2.01 8.97
CA LYS A 66 14.01 -2.02 10.22
C LYS A 66 13.51 -0.63 10.62
N ALA A 67 14.26 0.42 10.29
CA ALA A 67 13.82 1.79 10.53
C ALA A 67 12.66 2.15 9.62
N CYS A 68 12.69 1.78 8.32
CA CYS A 68 11.61 1.96 7.37
C CYS A 68 10.37 1.14 7.75
N ASP A 69 10.51 -0.11 8.18
CA ASP A 69 9.40 -0.91 8.71
C ASP A 69 8.75 -0.24 9.94
N ARG A 70 9.58 0.27 10.86
CA ARG A 70 9.09 0.98 12.05
C ARG A 70 8.39 2.28 11.68
N PHE A 71 8.96 3.03 10.74
CA PHE A 71 8.35 4.24 10.19
C PHE A 71 7.00 3.91 9.54
N ALA A 72 6.95 2.93 8.64
CA ALA A 72 5.71 2.52 7.96
C ALA A 72 4.60 2.17 8.95
N GLY A 73 4.91 1.34 9.96
CA GLY A 73 3.95 1.01 11.00
C GLY A 73 3.49 2.24 11.80
N ALA A 74 4.40 3.16 12.14
CA ALA A 74 4.08 4.37 12.89
C ALA A 74 3.30 5.40 12.07
N PHE A 75 3.55 5.48 10.76
CA PHE A 75 2.85 6.32 9.82
C PHE A 75 1.40 5.87 9.63
N LEU A 76 1.19 4.56 9.42
CA LEU A 76 -0.15 3.98 9.19
C LEU A 76 -0.97 3.88 10.49
N ALA A 77 -0.33 3.62 11.61
CA ALA A 77 -0.96 3.51 12.92
C ALA A 77 -0.16 4.28 13.98
N PRO A 78 -0.34 5.61 14.08
CA PRO A 78 0.33 6.46 15.06
C PRO A 78 0.04 6.03 16.49
N ARG A 79 0.99 6.25 17.41
CA ARG A 79 0.86 5.84 18.83
C ARG A 79 -0.46 6.31 19.46
N VAL A 80 -0.85 7.55 19.18
CA VAL A 80 -2.11 8.11 19.71
C VAL A 80 -3.32 7.28 19.27
N ALA A 81 -3.41 6.93 18.00
CA ALA A 81 -4.50 6.10 17.48
C ALA A 81 -4.46 4.68 18.10
N VAL A 82 -3.27 4.07 18.18
CA VAL A 82 -3.10 2.74 18.79
C VAL A 82 -3.57 2.73 20.24
N THR A 83 -3.19 3.73 21.05
CA THR A 83 -3.58 3.80 22.45
C THR A 83 -5.06 4.16 22.66
N GLN A 84 -5.65 4.91 21.73
CA GLN A 84 -7.10 5.17 21.74
C GLN A 84 -7.92 3.91 21.44
N LEU A 85 -7.48 3.09 20.48
CA LEU A 85 -8.17 1.88 20.05
C LEU A 85 -8.02 0.72 21.05
N PHE A 86 -6.81 0.49 21.54
CA PHE A 86 -6.52 -0.66 22.42
C PHE A 86 -6.52 -0.33 23.92
N GLY A 87 -6.43 0.94 24.30
CA GLY A 87 -6.10 1.35 25.66
C GLY A 87 -4.59 1.36 25.92
N GLN A 88 -4.19 1.68 27.17
CA GLN A 88 -2.77 1.88 27.49
C GLN A 88 -2.02 0.59 27.74
N GLN A 89 -2.66 -0.39 28.39
CA GLN A 89 -2.03 -1.68 28.72
C GLN A 89 -3.03 -2.82 28.61
N ARG A 90 -2.61 -3.91 27.96
CA ARG A 90 -3.39 -5.11 27.75
C ARG A 90 -2.54 -6.37 28.01
N HIS A 91 -3.15 -7.41 28.55
CA HIS A 91 -2.50 -8.71 28.68
C HIS A 91 -2.44 -9.47 27.37
N ALA A 92 -3.46 -9.31 26.53
CA ALA A 92 -3.58 -9.88 25.19
C ALA A 92 -4.53 -9.06 24.34
N LEU A 93 -4.53 -9.29 23.04
CA LEU A 93 -5.49 -8.74 22.07
C LEU A 93 -6.35 -9.89 21.54
N GLU A 94 -7.60 -9.60 21.24
CA GLU A 94 -8.50 -10.55 20.61
C GLU A 94 -8.30 -10.56 19.09
N TRP A 95 -8.37 -11.75 18.48
CA TRP A 95 -8.20 -11.89 17.04
C TRP A 95 -9.27 -11.15 16.25
N GLN A 96 -10.49 -11.16 16.76
CA GLN A 96 -11.59 -10.44 16.13
C GLN A 96 -11.39 -8.92 16.17
N GLU A 97 -10.79 -8.39 17.21
CA GLU A 97 -10.42 -6.98 17.32
C GLU A 97 -9.40 -6.60 16.23
N LEU A 98 -8.34 -7.39 16.08
CA LEU A 98 -7.34 -7.17 15.02
C LEU A 98 -7.94 -7.31 13.62
N TYR A 99 -8.87 -8.23 13.44
CA TYR A 99 -9.59 -8.41 12.18
C TYR A 99 -10.44 -7.18 11.81
N VAL A 100 -11.20 -6.63 12.73
CA VAL A 100 -12.00 -5.42 12.53
C VAL A 100 -11.10 -4.24 12.16
N LEU A 101 -10.01 -4.03 12.93
CA LEU A 101 -9.07 -2.96 12.68
C LEU A 101 -8.35 -3.09 11.34
N LYS A 102 -8.05 -4.32 10.89
CA LYS A 102 -7.50 -4.55 9.55
C LYS A 102 -8.41 -3.97 8.47
N HIS A 103 -9.72 -4.23 8.55
CA HIS A 103 -10.68 -3.79 7.53
C HIS A 103 -10.98 -2.30 7.62
N GLU A 104 -10.98 -1.74 8.82
CA GLU A 104 -11.26 -0.33 9.02
C GLU A 104 -10.08 0.56 8.60
N PHE A 105 -8.85 0.17 8.93
CA PHE A 105 -7.67 1.01 8.73
C PHE A 105 -6.72 0.51 7.63
N GLY A 106 -6.93 -0.68 7.10
CA GLY A 106 -6.10 -1.23 6.02
C GLY A 106 -4.67 -1.57 6.43
N LEU A 107 -4.43 -1.91 7.69
CA LEU A 107 -3.18 -2.45 8.19
C LEU A 107 -3.41 -3.91 8.59
N SER A 108 -2.52 -4.83 8.18
CA SER A 108 -2.65 -6.26 8.48
C SER A 108 -2.78 -6.55 9.97
N MET A 109 -3.41 -7.67 10.33
CA MET A 109 -3.50 -8.11 11.74
C MET A 109 -2.11 -8.26 12.38
N ALA A 110 -1.13 -8.77 11.61
CA ALA A 110 0.27 -8.83 12.04
C ALA A 110 0.86 -7.44 12.29
N GLY A 111 0.54 -6.47 11.43
CA GLY A 111 0.92 -5.07 11.58
C GLY A 111 0.36 -4.46 12.86
N TRP A 112 -0.93 -4.66 13.15
CA TRP A 112 -1.55 -4.19 14.38
C TRP A 112 -0.94 -4.82 15.63
N LEU A 113 -0.66 -6.14 15.59
CA LEU A 113 0.00 -6.83 16.69
C LEU A 113 1.41 -6.27 16.98
N GLN A 114 2.17 -6.00 15.93
CA GLN A 114 3.48 -5.37 16.03
C GLN A 114 3.39 -3.93 16.56
N ARG A 115 2.38 -3.16 16.12
CA ARG A 115 2.17 -1.78 16.60
C ARG A 115 1.79 -1.75 18.08
N ALA A 116 0.91 -2.65 18.51
CA ALA A 116 0.55 -2.76 19.93
C ALA A 116 1.77 -3.00 20.83
N LYS A 117 2.71 -3.86 20.40
CA LYS A 117 4.00 -4.04 21.06
C LYS A 117 4.83 -2.75 21.05
N GLN A 118 5.03 -2.13 19.90
CA GLN A 118 5.85 -0.93 19.72
C GLN A 118 5.32 0.29 20.49
N CYS A 119 4.02 0.29 20.80
CA CYS A 119 3.35 1.33 21.59
C CYS A 119 3.22 0.97 23.09
N ASP A 120 3.81 -0.14 23.52
CA ASP A 120 3.78 -0.64 24.90
C ASP A 120 2.37 -1.01 25.40
N VAL A 121 1.43 -1.27 24.48
CA VAL A 121 0.08 -1.75 24.82
C VAL A 121 0.14 -3.18 25.32
N ILE A 122 0.99 -4.02 24.72
CA ILE A 122 1.27 -5.38 25.17
C ILE A 122 2.77 -5.57 25.43
N THR A 123 3.09 -6.44 26.38
CA THR A 123 4.48 -6.79 26.71
C THR A 123 5.13 -7.62 25.60
N ASP A 124 6.46 -7.67 25.58
CA ASP A 124 7.24 -8.53 24.66
C ASP A 124 6.86 -10.01 24.81
N ALA A 125 6.63 -10.46 26.04
CA ALA A 125 6.20 -11.82 26.32
C ALA A 125 4.82 -12.12 25.73
N ALA A 126 3.85 -11.23 25.92
CA ALA A 126 2.51 -11.36 25.34
C ALA A 126 2.56 -11.35 23.82
N HIS A 127 3.32 -10.42 23.23
CA HIS A 127 3.55 -10.37 21.78
C HIS A 127 4.12 -11.68 21.23
N LEU A 128 5.17 -12.23 21.86
CA LEU A 128 5.78 -13.49 21.43
C LEU A 128 4.79 -14.66 21.45
N ILE A 129 3.97 -14.77 22.51
CA ILE A 129 2.92 -15.78 22.62
C ILE A 129 1.91 -15.63 21.47
N MET A 130 1.45 -14.40 21.22
CA MET A 130 0.48 -14.13 20.15
C MET A 130 1.06 -14.41 18.76
N VAL A 131 2.31 -14.03 18.49
CA VAL A 131 2.99 -14.33 17.21
C VAL A 131 3.12 -15.84 16.99
N LYS A 132 3.45 -16.62 18.02
CA LYS A 132 3.49 -18.10 17.94
C LYS A 132 2.10 -18.67 17.60
N ARG A 133 1.04 -18.22 18.27
CA ARG A 133 -0.34 -18.63 17.98
C ARG A 133 -0.79 -18.25 16.58
N PHE A 134 -0.46 -17.02 16.12
CA PHE A 134 -0.70 -16.52 14.78
C PHE A 134 -0.04 -17.42 13.73
N SER A 135 1.22 -17.77 13.95
CA SER A 135 1.98 -18.66 13.07
C SER A 135 1.41 -20.09 13.04
N ALA A 136 1.00 -20.63 14.20
CA ALA A 136 0.39 -21.95 14.29
C ALA A 136 -0.95 -22.06 13.53
N LYS A 137 -1.67 -20.93 13.40
CA LYS A 137 -2.89 -20.85 12.60
C LYS A 137 -2.61 -20.71 11.06
N GLY A 138 -1.35 -20.64 10.66
CA GLY A 138 -0.97 -20.44 9.27
C GLY A 138 -1.13 -19.00 8.75
N TRP A 139 -1.54 -18.07 9.60
CA TRP A 139 -1.90 -16.70 9.22
C TRP A 139 -0.71 -15.83 8.78
N ARG A 140 0.52 -16.30 9.00
CA ARG A 140 1.70 -15.66 8.39
C ARG A 140 1.71 -15.73 6.85
N LYS A 141 1.07 -16.75 6.27
CA LYS A 141 0.97 -16.93 4.82
C LYS A 141 -0.27 -16.26 4.24
N ALA A 142 -1.39 -16.42 4.93
CA ALA A 142 -2.67 -15.83 4.57
C ALA A 142 -3.45 -15.54 5.84
N GLU A 143 -3.71 -14.27 6.11
CA GLU A 143 -4.57 -13.84 7.19
C GLU A 143 -6.04 -14.20 6.89
N PRO A 144 -6.89 -14.42 7.91
CA PRO A 144 -8.30 -14.69 7.68
C PRO A 144 -8.97 -13.50 7.01
N SER A 145 -9.97 -13.76 6.19
CA SER A 145 -10.80 -12.86 5.40
C SER A 145 -10.42 -12.71 3.92
N ASP A 146 -11.31 -12.07 3.19
CA ASP A 146 -11.03 -11.63 1.83
C ASP A 146 -9.90 -10.60 1.80
N PRO A 147 -9.06 -10.63 0.78
CA PRO A 147 -8.01 -9.62 0.59
C PRO A 147 -8.62 -8.22 0.52
N LEU A 148 -7.97 -7.26 1.15
CA LEU A 148 -8.37 -5.86 0.99
C LEU A 148 -8.20 -5.41 -0.46
N PRO A 149 -9.14 -4.59 -0.98
CA PRO A 149 -9.03 -4.05 -2.33
C PRO A 149 -7.67 -3.39 -2.56
N GLN A 150 -7.16 -3.55 -3.76
CA GLN A 150 -5.89 -2.96 -4.18
C GLN A 150 -5.98 -1.42 -4.22
N GLU A 151 -4.86 -0.77 -3.96
CA GLU A 151 -4.74 0.67 -4.12
C GLU A 151 -4.62 1.04 -5.60
N HIS A 152 -5.31 2.12 -5.98
CA HIS A 152 -5.26 2.68 -7.33
C HIS A 152 -4.83 4.14 -7.25
N PRO A 153 -3.52 4.44 -7.44
CA PRO A 153 -3.02 5.81 -7.46
C PRO A 153 -3.60 6.56 -8.67
N ARG A 154 -4.42 7.55 -8.41
CA ARG A 154 -5.09 8.30 -9.49
C ARG A 154 -4.29 9.51 -10.00
N LEU A 155 -3.25 9.89 -9.28
CA LEU A 155 -2.45 11.06 -9.67
C LEU A 155 -1.75 10.86 -11.02
N PHE A 156 -1.25 9.66 -11.29
CA PHE A 156 -0.60 9.36 -12.57
C PHE A 156 -1.59 9.52 -13.73
N ASP A 157 -2.76 8.90 -13.62
CA ASP A 157 -3.82 9.01 -14.64
C ASP A 157 -4.22 10.49 -14.85
N GLN A 158 -4.39 11.21 -13.76
CA GLN A 158 -4.73 12.64 -13.80
C GLN A 158 -3.66 13.48 -14.52
N LEU A 159 -2.37 13.19 -14.28
CA LEU A 159 -1.26 13.85 -14.97
C LEU A 159 -1.21 13.51 -16.45
N VAL A 160 -1.50 12.26 -16.83
CA VAL A 160 -1.59 11.83 -18.25
C VAL A 160 -2.70 12.59 -18.96
N TYR A 161 -3.92 12.64 -18.41
CA TYR A 161 -5.02 13.39 -18.99
C TYR A 161 -4.76 14.90 -19.05
N ARG A 162 -4.08 15.46 -18.05
CA ARG A 162 -3.64 16.85 -18.07
C ARG A 162 -2.63 17.10 -19.19
N ALA A 163 -1.60 16.28 -19.31
CA ALA A 163 -0.59 16.41 -20.36
C ALA A 163 -1.21 16.29 -21.78
N LEU A 164 -2.23 15.45 -21.93
CA LEU A 164 -2.99 15.35 -23.16
C LEU A 164 -3.80 16.62 -23.43
N ALA A 165 -4.50 17.16 -22.45
CA ALA A 165 -5.30 18.39 -22.61
C ALA A 165 -4.44 19.60 -22.97
N GLU A 166 -3.24 19.69 -22.38
CA GLU A 166 -2.23 20.71 -22.67
C GLU A 166 -1.42 20.43 -23.96
N GLN A 167 -1.75 19.37 -24.71
CA GLN A 167 -1.09 18.96 -25.95
C GLN A 167 0.41 18.63 -25.82
N TYR A 168 0.87 18.30 -24.61
CA TYR A 168 2.25 17.83 -24.39
C TYR A 168 2.46 16.40 -24.89
N ILE A 169 1.40 15.59 -24.95
CA ILE A 169 1.43 14.21 -25.45
C ILE A 169 0.26 13.97 -26.42
N SER A 170 0.45 13.00 -27.33
CA SER A 170 -0.61 12.51 -28.20
C SER A 170 -1.56 11.55 -27.49
N GLU A 171 -2.73 11.29 -28.08
CA GLU A 171 -3.68 10.28 -27.60
C GLU A 171 -3.06 8.87 -27.56
N GLY A 172 -2.25 8.53 -28.60
CA GLY A 172 -1.51 7.27 -28.61
C GLY A 172 -0.54 7.13 -27.45
N LYS A 173 0.18 8.21 -27.11
CA LYS A 173 1.09 8.23 -25.95
C LYS A 173 0.33 8.19 -24.63
N ALA A 174 -0.82 8.85 -24.54
CA ALA A 174 -1.67 8.77 -23.36
C ALA A 174 -2.19 7.34 -23.11
N ALA A 175 -2.68 6.66 -24.16
CA ALA A 175 -3.13 5.27 -24.07
C ALA A 175 -1.99 4.31 -23.66
N GLU A 176 -0.78 4.51 -24.24
CA GLU A 176 0.43 3.76 -23.88
C GLU A 176 0.78 3.94 -22.39
N LEU A 177 0.81 5.19 -21.90
CA LEU A 177 1.12 5.52 -20.51
C LEU A 177 0.08 4.93 -19.52
N LEU A 178 -1.20 4.92 -19.89
CA LEU A 178 -2.27 4.32 -19.10
C LEU A 178 -2.32 2.78 -19.21
N GLY A 179 -1.53 2.19 -20.12
CA GLY A 179 -1.49 0.74 -20.33
C GLY A 179 -2.80 0.17 -20.87
N ILE A 180 -3.58 0.97 -21.63
CA ILE A 180 -4.89 0.57 -22.18
C ILE A 180 -4.92 0.65 -23.70
N PRO A 181 -5.70 -0.23 -24.38
CA PRO A 181 -5.90 -0.13 -25.84
C PRO A 181 -6.60 1.18 -26.24
N MET A 182 -6.28 1.72 -27.40
CA MET A 182 -6.84 2.97 -27.93
C MET A 182 -8.38 3.00 -27.91
N MET A 183 -9.02 1.89 -28.25
CA MET A 183 -10.50 1.80 -28.24
C MET A 183 -11.06 2.03 -26.82
N ARG A 184 -10.41 1.44 -25.82
CA ARG A 184 -10.80 1.64 -24.41
C ARG A 184 -10.50 3.07 -23.95
N PHE A 185 -9.35 3.62 -24.36
CA PHE A 185 -8.97 5.00 -24.07
C PHE A 185 -10.03 6.00 -24.57
N HIS A 186 -10.52 5.85 -25.82
CA HIS A 186 -11.56 6.71 -26.37
C HIS A 186 -12.87 6.63 -25.59
N LYS A 187 -13.30 5.41 -25.20
CA LYS A 187 -14.51 5.21 -24.38
C LYS A 187 -14.38 5.87 -23.00
N GLU A 188 -13.28 5.63 -22.33
CA GLU A 188 -13.04 6.21 -20.99
C GLU A 188 -12.97 7.76 -21.05
N ARG A 189 -12.34 8.31 -22.09
CA ARG A 189 -12.28 9.76 -22.31
C ARG A 189 -13.65 10.40 -22.52
N GLN A 190 -14.59 9.69 -23.13
CA GLN A 190 -15.97 10.15 -23.34
C GLN A 190 -16.88 9.84 -22.15
N LEU A 191 -16.35 9.26 -21.08
CA LEU A 191 -17.09 8.78 -19.91
C LEU A 191 -18.18 7.77 -20.27
N GLU A 192 -18.01 7.06 -21.39
CA GLU A 192 -18.90 5.96 -21.78
C GLU A 192 -18.61 4.77 -20.86
N SER A 193 -19.61 4.36 -20.06
CA SER A 193 -19.47 3.23 -19.16
C SER A 193 -19.19 1.95 -19.93
N SER A 194 -18.22 1.16 -19.45
CA SER A 194 -17.93 -0.20 -19.95
C SER A 194 -19.02 -1.23 -19.60
N ASP A 195 -20.10 -0.83 -18.94
CA ASP A 195 -21.13 -1.71 -18.36
C ASP A 195 -22.27 -2.08 -19.31
N ALA A 196 -22.02 -2.10 -20.62
CA ALA A 196 -22.99 -2.59 -21.59
C ALA A 196 -22.96 -4.12 -21.81
N GLN A 197 -22.58 -4.92 -20.79
CA GLN A 197 -22.64 -6.39 -20.85
C GLN A 197 -23.24 -7.05 -19.60
N ALA A 198 -24.42 -6.64 -19.17
CA ALA A 198 -25.23 -7.47 -18.27
C ALA A 198 -26.70 -7.01 -18.25
N SER A 199 -27.39 -7.08 -19.38
CA SER A 199 -28.85 -7.20 -19.36
C SER A 199 -29.34 -7.79 -20.67
N SER A 200 -29.26 -9.12 -20.76
CA SER A 200 -30.15 -9.88 -21.64
C SER A 200 -31.41 -10.13 -20.82
N PRO A 201 -32.60 -9.67 -21.25
CA PRO A 201 -33.83 -10.07 -20.60
C PRO A 201 -34.09 -11.54 -20.94
N VAL A 202 -34.25 -12.35 -19.89
CA VAL A 202 -34.81 -13.68 -20.01
C VAL A 202 -36.30 -13.51 -20.37
N ALA A 203 -36.66 -14.02 -21.54
CA ALA A 203 -38.02 -14.18 -21.96
C ALA A 203 -38.63 -15.45 -21.32
#